data_113492c4a493f427437b4c2f01ac623c
#
_entry.id   113492c4a493f427437b4c2f01ac623c
#
_cell.length_a   1.000
_cell.length_b   1.000
_cell.length_c   1.000
_cell.angle_alpha   90.00
_cell.angle_beta   90.00
_cell.angle_gamma   90.00
#
_symmetry.space_group_name_H-M   'P 1'
#
loop_
_entity.id
_entity.type
_entity.pdbx_description
1 polymer ?
#
loop_
_entity_poly.entity_id
_entity_poly.type
_entity_poly.pdbx_seq_one_letter_code
_entity_poly.pdbx_strand_id
1 'polypeptide(L)'
;MLKIECNEKRPRFEMEPLADGRTLVRLYEDEEEATCPAVSDMDTPWNGYRYTTYETQVALPAGALETAPDIWAEAVKQADRTQAAAEIRAERDRLISACDWTVLDDAKTDKQAWATYRQALRDVPEQPGFPYDVAWPAAPEQL
;
A
#
# COMPACT_ATOMS: atom_id res chain seq x y z
N MET A 1 0.58 4.28 0.50
CA MET A 1 -0.12 5.46 -0.11
C MET A 1 -1.61 5.17 -0.23
N LEU A 2 -2.44 5.97 0.41
CA LEU A 2 -3.91 5.87 0.34
C LEU A 2 -4.49 7.23 -0.05
N LYS A 3 -5.67 7.23 -0.67
CA LYS A 3 -6.47 8.44 -0.82
C LYS A 3 -7.52 8.45 0.28
N ILE A 4 -7.61 9.55 1.01
CA ILE A 4 -8.61 9.73 2.07
C ILE A 4 -9.44 10.98 1.81
N GLU A 5 -10.64 11.00 2.37
CA GLU A 5 -11.57 12.13 2.34
C GLU A 5 -11.89 12.56 3.76
N CYS A 6 -11.86 13.87 4.01
CA CYS A 6 -12.07 14.47 5.31
C CYS A 6 -13.00 15.68 5.18
N ASN A 7 -13.83 15.93 6.21
CA ASN A 7 -14.69 17.12 6.27
C ASN A 7 -13.91 18.40 6.71
N GLU A 8 -12.71 18.23 7.25
CA GLU A 8 -11.86 19.34 7.72
C GLU A 8 -10.47 19.24 7.09
N LYS A 9 -9.80 20.38 6.96
CA LYS A 9 -8.41 20.43 6.52
C LYS A 9 -7.51 19.70 7.51
N ARG A 10 -6.59 18.90 6.95
CA ARG A 10 -5.55 18.24 7.73
C ARG A 10 -4.26 19.05 7.72
N PRO A 11 -3.49 19.07 8.81
CA PRO A 11 -2.13 19.56 8.77
C PRO A 11 -1.30 18.67 7.85
N ARG A 12 -0.21 19.21 7.29
CA ARG A 12 0.67 18.41 6.40
C ARG A 12 1.20 17.14 7.07
N PHE A 13 1.44 17.19 8.39
CA PHE A 13 1.86 16.04 9.19
C PHE A 13 0.97 15.88 10.41
N GLU A 14 0.61 14.65 10.69
CA GLU A 14 0.07 14.22 12.00
C GLU A 14 1.03 13.21 12.63
N MET A 15 1.20 13.30 13.94
CA MET A 15 2.06 12.42 14.72
C MET A 15 1.29 11.82 15.88
N GLU A 16 1.39 10.50 16.01
CA GLU A 16 0.75 9.73 17.07
C GLU A 16 1.82 8.91 17.81
N PRO A 17 2.07 9.16 19.11
CA PRO A 17 3.01 8.38 19.88
C PRO A 17 2.49 6.96 20.09
N LEU A 18 3.33 5.97 19.84
CA LEU A 18 3.03 4.56 20.01
C LEU A 18 3.55 4.06 21.38
N ALA A 19 2.91 2.99 21.89
CA ALA A 19 3.25 2.42 23.20
C ALA A 19 4.68 1.85 23.28
N ASP A 20 5.32 1.56 22.15
CA ASP A 20 6.69 1.04 22.04
C ASP A 20 7.75 2.14 21.91
N GLY A 21 7.38 3.42 22.09
CA GLY A 21 8.27 4.56 22.00
C GLY A 21 8.56 5.06 20.59
N ARG A 22 7.97 4.46 19.57
CA ARG A 22 7.98 5.00 18.21
C ARG A 22 6.88 6.04 18.03
N THR A 23 6.92 6.75 16.92
CA THR A 23 5.89 7.69 16.50
C THR A 23 5.35 7.26 15.16
N LEU A 24 4.04 7.13 15.06
CA LEU A 24 3.34 7.00 13.79
C LEU A 24 3.27 8.40 13.17
N VAL A 25 3.81 8.54 11.97
CA VAL A 25 3.78 9.78 11.20
C VAL A 25 2.89 9.57 9.98
N ARG A 26 1.88 10.44 9.86
CA ARG A 26 1.04 10.54 8.66
C ARG A 26 1.40 11.83 7.93
N LEU A 27 1.69 11.71 6.64
CA LEU A 27 1.91 12.83 5.74
C LEU A 27 0.69 12.96 4.82
N TYR A 28 0.13 14.16 4.73
CA TYR A 28 -0.98 14.50 3.84
C TYR A 28 -0.46 15.42 2.74
N GLU A 29 -0.61 15.00 1.50
CA GLU A 29 -0.25 15.78 0.31
C GLU A 29 -1.37 15.80 -0.72
N ASP A 30 -1.20 16.57 -1.78
CA ASP A 30 -2.16 16.70 -2.88
C ASP A 30 -3.56 17.10 -2.39
N GLU A 31 -3.64 18.13 -1.50
CA GLU A 31 -4.92 18.65 -1.01
C GLU A 31 -5.80 19.09 -2.17
N GLU A 32 -6.97 18.50 -2.27
CA GLU A 32 -8.02 18.88 -3.24
C GLU A 32 -9.32 19.15 -2.50
N GLU A 33 -10.00 20.26 -2.82
CA GLU A 33 -11.40 20.42 -2.42
C GLU A 33 -12.27 19.48 -3.26
N ALA A 34 -13.09 18.68 -2.60
CA ALA A 34 -13.88 17.65 -3.25
C ALA A 34 -15.28 17.53 -2.64
N THR A 35 -16.26 17.19 -3.47
CA THR A 35 -17.54 16.71 -2.97
C THR A 35 -17.41 15.22 -2.68
N CYS A 36 -17.48 14.87 -1.41
CA CYS A 36 -17.37 13.48 -0.96
C CYS A 36 -18.74 12.81 -1.01
N PRO A 37 -18.81 11.54 -1.43
CA PRO A 37 -20.07 10.81 -1.51
C PRO A 37 -20.70 10.63 -0.13
N ALA A 38 -22.00 10.43 -0.09
CA ALA A 38 -22.70 10.03 1.13
C ALA A 38 -22.19 8.66 1.61
N VAL A 39 -22.04 8.51 2.92
CA VAL A 39 -21.57 7.25 3.53
C VAL A 39 -22.71 6.23 3.65
N SER A 40 -23.95 6.71 3.63
CA SER A 40 -25.16 5.87 3.67
C SER A 40 -26.26 6.46 2.80
N ASP A 41 -27.30 5.66 2.50
CA ASP A 41 -28.48 6.09 1.74
C ASP A 41 -29.26 7.25 2.39
N MET A 42 -29.00 7.54 3.66
CA MET A 42 -29.64 8.63 4.42
C MET A 42 -28.79 9.89 4.48
N ASP A 43 -27.53 9.83 4.06
CA ASP A 43 -26.62 10.96 4.11
C ASP A 43 -26.63 11.72 2.78
N THR A 44 -26.41 13.03 2.86
CA THR A 44 -26.18 13.86 1.67
C THR A 44 -24.68 13.92 1.37
N PRO A 45 -24.31 14.06 0.07
CA PRO A 45 -22.93 14.39 -0.28
C PRO A 45 -22.48 15.66 0.46
N TRP A 46 -21.26 15.70 0.92
CA TRP A 46 -20.71 16.80 1.68
C TRP A 46 -19.47 17.38 1.00
N ASN A 47 -19.19 18.66 1.22
CA ASN A 47 -17.96 19.29 0.76
C ASN A 47 -16.87 19.06 1.78
N GLY A 48 -15.71 18.69 1.31
CA GLY A 48 -14.56 18.40 2.13
C GLY A 48 -13.26 18.42 1.35
N TYR A 49 -12.29 17.69 1.83
CA TYR A 49 -10.95 17.67 1.27
C TYR A 49 -10.52 16.24 0.99
N ARG A 50 -9.82 16.05 -0.12
CA ARG A 50 -9.18 14.79 -0.49
C ARG A 50 -7.67 14.95 -0.40
N TYR A 51 -7.00 13.94 0.14
CA TYR A 51 -5.56 13.90 0.29
C TYR A 51 -4.97 12.60 -0.21
N THR A 52 -3.73 12.65 -0.67
CA THR A 52 -2.85 11.48 -0.77
C THR A 52 -2.11 11.34 0.55
N THR A 53 -2.22 10.17 1.20
CA THR A 53 -1.62 9.91 2.51
C THR A 53 -0.50 8.89 2.42
N TYR A 54 0.54 9.14 3.22
CA TYR A 54 1.67 8.22 3.43
C TYR A 54 1.82 8.02 4.93
N GLU A 55 2.06 6.79 5.37
CA GLU A 55 2.15 6.47 6.78
C GLU A 55 3.40 5.62 7.08
N THR A 56 4.14 5.98 8.12
CA THR A 56 5.28 5.19 8.59
C THR A 56 5.48 5.35 10.10
N GLN A 57 6.17 4.39 10.71
CA GLN A 57 6.51 4.41 12.12
C GLN A 57 8.01 4.67 12.27
N VAL A 58 8.37 5.80 12.85
CA VAL A 58 9.76 6.22 13.02
C VAL A 58 10.02 6.80 14.40
N ALA A 59 11.28 6.78 14.83
CA ALA A 59 11.75 7.62 15.93
C ALA A 59 12.18 8.97 15.37
N LEU A 60 11.40 10.02 15.61
CA LEU A 60 11.72 11.38 15.17
C LEU A 60 12.36 12.19 16.31
N PRO A 61 13.44 12.92 16.03
CA PRO A 61 13.95 13.92 16.98
C PRO A 61 12.93 15.06 17.15
N ALA A 62 12.89 15.64 18.34
CA ALA A 62 12.02 16.78 18.63
C ALA A 62 12.25 17.92 17.63
N GLY A 63 11.17 18.47 17.07
CA GLY A 63 11.23 19.57 16.10
C GLY A 63 11.72 19.21 14.70
N ALA A 64 11.95 17.95 14.40
CA ALA A 64 12.45 17.51 13.09
C ALA A 64 11.58 17.98 11.93
N LEU A 65 10.25 17.86 12.04
CA LEU A 65 9.30 18.28 11.01
C LEU A 65 9.28 19.79 10.81
N GLU A 66 9.46 20.55 11.89
CA GLU A 66 9.50 22.02 11.83
C GLU A 66 10.79 22.51 11.17
N THR A 67 11.90 21.79 11.38
CA THR A 67 13.22 22.21 10.90
C THR A 67 13.45 21.86 9.43
N ALA A 68 12.95 20.72 8.96
CA ALA A 68 13.18 20.23 7.61
C ALA A 68 11.99 19.43 7.08
N PRO A 69 10.81 20.05 6.88
CA PRO A 69 9.57 19.34 6.55
C PRO A 69 9.67 18.57 5.22
N ASP A 70 10.34 19.10 4.21
CA ASP A 70 10.41 18.46 2.91
C ASP A 70 11.33 17.23 2.91
N ILE A 71 12.42 17.28 3.66
CA ILE A 71 13.31 16.12 3.82
C ILE A 71 12.56 14.98 4.52
N TRP A 72 11.80 15.30 5.56
CA TRP A 72 11.00 14.31 6.27
C TRP A 72 9.82 13.80 5.44
N ALA A 73 9.21 14.65 4.60
CA ALA A 73 8.17 14.20 3.67
C ALA A 73 8.70 13.11 2.72
N GLU A 74 9.86 13.31 2.11
CA GLU A 74 10.47 12.31 1.24
C GLU A 74 10.86 11.03 2.01
N ALA A 75 11.36 11.16 3.23
CA ALA A 75 11.68 10.00 4.07
C ALA A 75 10.44 9.17 4.43
N VAL A 76 9.32 9.82 4.75
CA VAL A 76 8.04 9.16 5.04
C VAL A 76 7.51 8.45 3.80
N LYS A 77 7.51 9.09 2.63
CA LYS A 77 7.09 8.48 1.36
C LYS A 77 7.94 7.25 1.01
N GLN A 78 9.25 7.36 1.18
CA GLN A 78 10.16 6.25 0.89
C GLN A 78 9.96 5.08 1.85
N ALA A 79 9.72 5.35 3.13
CA ALA A 79 9.45 4.32 4.13
C ALA A 79 8.11 3.61 3.86
N ASP A 80 7.04 4.36 3.59
CA ASP A 80 5.73 3.84 3.18
C ASP A 80 5.85 2.92 1.94
N ARG A 81 6.56 3.40 0.91
CA ARG A 81 6.80 2.62 -0.31
C ARG A 81 7.58 1.33 -0.04
N THR A 82 8.57 1.40 0.83
CA THR A 82 9.40 0.25 1.20
C THR A 82 8.58 -0.81 1.93
N GLN A 83 7.73 -0.38 2.87
CA GLN A 83 6.84 -1.27 3.60
C GLN A 83 5.82 -1.92 2.66
N ALA A 84 5.11 -1.12 1.84
CA ALA A 84 4.15 -1.63 0.87
C ALA A 84 4.80 -2.64 -0.09
N ALA A 85 6.02 -2.37 -0.57
CA ALA A 85 6.75 -3.29 -1.42
C ALA A 85 7.12 -4.60 -0.72
N ALA A 86 7.42 -4.55 0.58
CA ALA A 86 7.69 -5.75 1.37
C ALA A 86 6.43 -6.63 1.54
N GLU A 87 5.28 -6.01 1.79
CA GLU A 87 3.99 -6.69 1.92
C GLU A 87 3.59 -7.40 0.61
N ILE A 88 3.69 -6.71 -0.53
CA ILE A 88 3.40 -7.30 -1.84
C ILE A 88 4.36 -8.47 -2.15
N ARG A 89 5.65 -8.33 -1.84
CA ARG A 89 6.61 -9.43 -2.02
C ARG A 89 6.30 -10.62 -1.13
N ALA A 90 5.91 -10.41 0.12
CA ALA A 90 5.54 -11.47 1.04
C ALA A 90 4.30 -12.23 0.54
N GLU A 91 3.29 -11.54 0.05
CA GLU A 91 2.10 -12.19 -0.53
C GLU A 91 2.46 -12.95 -1.81
N ARG A 92 3.26 -12.39 -2.71
CA ARG A 92 3.79 -13.09 -3.89
C ARG A 92 4.50 -14.39 -3.50
N ASP A 93 5.38 -14.34 -2.51
CA ASP A 93 6.15 -15.51 -2.07
C ASP A 93 5.24 -16.57 -1.45
N ARG A 94 4.20 -16.13 -0.71
CA ARG A 94 3.15 -17.02 -0.20
C ARG A 94 2.42 -17.75 -1.34
N LEU A 95 2.02 -17.02 -2.40
CA LEU A 95 1.32 -17.58 -3.55
C LEU A 95 2.22 -18.54 -4.36
N ILE A 96 3.50 -18.22 -4.53
CA ILE A 96 4.48 -19.10 -5.18
C ILE A 96 4.63 -20.40 -4.38
N SER A 97 4.82 -20.30 -3.06
CA SER A 97 4.96 -21.47 -2.19
C SER A 97 3.70 -22.34 -2.16
N ALA A 98 2.51 -21.74 -2.21
CA ALA A 98 1.25 -22.45 -2.24
C ALA A 98 1.07 -23.32 -3.50
N CYS A 99 1.79 -23.03 -4.59
CA CYS A 99 1.75 -23.78 -5.83
C CYS A 99 3.04 -24.57 -6.15
N ASP A 100 3.96 -24.75 -5.17
CA ASP A 100 5.20 -25.52 -5.38
C ASP A 100 4.95 -26.99 -5.72
N TRP A 101 3.88 -27.58 -5.20
CA TRP A 101 3.48 -28.95 -5.51
C TRP A 101 3.17 -29.17 -7.00
N THR A 102 2.80 -28.13 -7.76
CA THR A 102 2.44 -28.23 -9.17
C THR A 102 3.61 -28.55 -10.08
N VAL A 103 4.85 -28.38 -9.62
CA VAL A 103 6.05 -28.71 -10.40
C VAL A 103 6.53 -30.14 -10.23
N LEU A 104 5.93 -30.91 -9.30
CA LEU A 104 6.25 -32.31 -9.09
C LEU A 104 5.85 -33.14 -10.32
N ASP A 105 6.64 -34.14 -10.68
CA ASP A 105 6.44 -34.94 -11.90
C ASP A 105 5.12 -35.71 -11.89
N ASP A 106 4.70 -36.17 -10.72
CA ASP A 106 3.49 -36.93 -10.49
C ASP A 106 2.21 -36.08 -10.27
N ALA A 107 2.38 -34.74 -10.19
CA ALA A 107 1.23 -33.83 -10.04
C ALA A 107 0.38 -33.84 -11.33
N LYS A 108 -0.91 -34.15 -11.17
CA LYS A 108 -1.91 -34.12 -12.27
C LYS A 108 -2.37 -32.67 -12.49
N THR A 109 -1.57 -31.88 -13.18
CA THR A 109 -1.84 -30.48 -13.45
C THR A 109 -1.46 -30.10 -14.87
N ASP A 110 -2.03 -29.04 -15.41
CA ASP A 110 -1.50 -28.39 -16.60
C ASP A 110 -0.19 -27.68 -16.26
N LYS A 111 0.93 -28.36 -16.48
CA LYS A 111 2.28 -27.86 -16.18
C LYS A 111 2.58 -26.51 -16.84
N GLN A 112 2.09 -26.31 -18.08
CA GLN A 112 2.34 -25.06 -18.82
C GLN A 112 1.54 -23.90 -18.23
N ALA A 113 0.27 -24.09 -17.90
CA ALA A 113 -0.55 -23.07 -17.27
C ALA A 113 0.02 -22.64 -15.91
N TRP A 114 0.44 -23.62 -15.08
CA TRP A 114 1.06 -23.34 -13.78
C TRP A 114 2.43 -22.67 -13.91
N ALA A 115 3.25 -23.04 -14.89
CA ALA A 115 4.53 -22.35 -15.15
C ALA A 115 4.31 -20.88 -15.53
N THR A 116 3.32 -20.59 -16.38
CA THR A 116 2.93 -19.24 -16.78
C THR A 116 2.45 -18.41 -15.58
N TYR A 117 1.58 -18.97 -14.74
CA TYR A 117 1.10 -18.34 -13.51
C TYR A 117 2.26 -18.00 -12.56
N ARG A 118 3.16 -18.94 -12.31
CA ARG A 118 4.33 -18.73 -11.44
C ARG A 118 5.28 -17.65 -11.99
N GLN A 119 5.43 -17.58 -13.32
CA GLN A 119 6.22 -16.51 -13.93
C GLN A 119 5.52 -15.16 -13.75
N ALA A 120 4.22 -15.07 -14.02
CA ALA A 120 3.47 -13.83 -13.79
C ALA A 120 3.52 -13.36 -12.34
N LEU A 121 3.53 -14.26 -11.35
CA LEU A 121 3.77 -13.90 -9.94
C LEU A 121 5.17 -13.28 -9.72
N ARG A 122 6.22 -13.84 -10.34
CA ARG A 122 7.58 -13.29 -10.23
C ARG A 122 7.68 -11.90 -10.82
N ASP A 123 6.90 -11.61 -11.85
CA ASP A 123 6.91 -10.34 -12.59
C ASP A 123 6.06 -9.24 -11.89
N VAL A 124 5.30 -9.57 -10.83
CA VAL A 124 4.50 -8.60 -10.08
C VAL A 124 5.30 -7.37 -9.65
N PRO A 125 6.56 -7.46 -9.13
CA PRO A 125 7.34 -6.29 -8.77
C PRO A 125 7.80 -5.41 -9.95
N GLU A 126 7.66 -5.89 -11.17
CA GLU A 126 8.04 -5.16 -12.40
C GLU A 126 6.87 -4.36 -12.99
N GLN A 127 5.66 -4.50 -12.43
CA GLN A 127 4.47 -3.77 -12.88
C GLN A 127 4.62 -2.26 -12.62
N PRO A 128 4.14 -1.40 -13.56
CA PRO A 128 4.26 0.06 -13.43
C PRO A 128 3.63 0.64 -12.16
N GLY A 129 2.57 0.00 -11.64
CA GLY A 129 1.85 0.43 -10.42
C GLY A 129 2.48 -0.07 -9.11
N PHE A 130 3.55 -0.89 -9.18
CA PHE A 130 4.18 -1.44 -7.98
C PHE A 130 4.75 -0.34 -7.07
N PRO A 131 4.54 -0.42 -5.76
CA PRO A 131 3.84 -1.46 -4.99
C PRO A 131 2.36 -1.17 -4.70
N TYR A 132 1.79 -0.08 -5.14
CA TYR A 132 0.49 0.41 -4.69
C TYR A 132 -0.70 -0.06 -5.53
N ASP A 133 -0.45 -0.32 -6.81
CA ASP A 133 -1.47 -0.79 -7.77
C ASP A 133 -0.89 -1.96 -8.56
N VAL A 134 -1.15 -3.16 -8.08
CA VAL A 134 -0.66 -4.40 -8.70
C VAL A 134 -1.81 -5.27 -9.16
N ALA A 135 -1.70 -5.80 -10.37
CA ALA A 135 -2.62 -6.80 -10.90
C ALA A 135 -2.10 -8.21 -10.56
N TRP A 136 -2.84 -8.91 -9.70
CA TRP A 136 -2.52 -10.29 -9.36
C TRP A 136 -2.97 -11.26 -10.47
N PRO A 137 -2.11 -12.19 -10.91
CA PRO A 137 -2.52 -13.20 -11.88
C PRO A 137 -3.55 -14.17 -11.27
N ALA A 138 -4.49 -14.63 -12.09
CA ALA A 138 -5.44 -15.67 -11.68
C ALA A 138 -4.77 -17.04 -11.70
N ALA A 139 -4.95 -17.82 -10.64
CA ALA A 139 -4.44 -19.18 -10.58
C ALA A 139 -5.19 -20.08 -11.61
N PRO A 140 -4.51 -21.03 -12.28
CA PRO A 140 -5.15 -22.01 -13.10
C PRO A 140 -6.12 -22.90 -12.30
N GLU A 141 -7.18 -23.38 -12.96
CA GLU A 141 -8.08 -24.35 -12.35
C GLU A 141 -7.35 -25.66 -12.03
N GLN A 142 -7.72 -26.27 -10.90
CA GLN A 142 -7.25 -27.61 -10.56
C GLN A 142 -8.07 -28.62 -11.38
N LEU A 143 -7.38 -29.53 -12.06
CA LEU A 143 -8.00 -30.59 -12.84
C LEU A 143 -8.58 -31.69 -11.94
#